data_e72310a88a03b7a2bc2a1e1570673d94
#
_entry.id   e72310a88a03b7a2bc2a1e1570673d94
#
_cell.length_a   1.000
_cell.length_b   1.000
_cell.length_c   1.000
_cell.angle_alpha   90.00
_cell.angle_beta   90.00
_cell.angle_gamma   90.00
#
_symmetry.space_group_name_H-M   'P 1'
#
loop_
_entity.id
_entity.type
_entity.pdbx_description
1 polymer ?
#
loop_
_entity_poly.entity_id
_entity_poly.type
_entity_poly.pdbx_seq_one_letter_code
_entity_poly.pdbx_strand_id
1 'polypeptide(L)'
;MKKMWKKLLCAAVAGGMMFSTAGATDWGLWYGNGVNQPPNGEDTVQTLAQYGAYYMGETDEKVLYLTFDCGYENGNTAKILDTLKKHHVPGAFFVVGHYLDAAPELVKRMADEGHLVCNHSDNHPNMTTVGYDRFAGELTGLAAQYKEVTGKKIAPFFRPPEGSYTYDTLRWAQQLGYHTTLWSVAYADWDPENQPSYASARQTINSRVHNGAIVLLHAVSSTNAAILDDLIANWKAQGYTFKALSALPGLADPTVSALPNHAPFTVDGQAAAPTAFLIEGSNYVKLRDMAAMLAGTEKGFAVAYDAATDSVALTSGTAYDPLGTELAGVRDAAVVQAGAGSQQITLDGAPLSLTAYMIDGANYVKLRDLAQALDCGVTYDPATQAVGLQPSLPYEV
;
A
#
# COMPACT_ATOMS: atom_id res chain seq x y z
N MET A 1 23.25 37.59 -56.68
CA MET A 1 21.96 36.98 -56.33
C MET A 1 22.23 35.71 -55.48
N LYS A 2 22.15 35.86 -54.16
CA LYS A 2 22.43 34.74 -53.21
C LYS A 2 21.06 34.25 -52.69
N LYS A 3 20.65 33.03 -52.97
CA LYS A 3 19.48 32.36 -52.41
C LYS A 3 19.81 31.93 -51.00
N MET A 4 19.16 32.57 -50.02
CA MET A 4 19.14 32.13 -48.60
C MET A 4 18.09 31.02 -48.44
N TRP A 5 18.55 29.84 -48.07
CA TRP A 5 17.72 28.73 -47.60
C TRP A 5 17.40 28.95 -46.11
N LYS A 6 16.13 29.15 -45.82
CA LYS A 6 15.61 29.11 -44.46
C LYS A 6 15.51 27.65 -44.03
N LYS A 7 16.34 27.24 -43.08
CA LYS A 7 16.17 25.99 -42.34
C LYS A 7 15.05 26.20 -41.31
N LEU A 8 13.92 25.52 -41.48
CA LEU A 8 12.94 25.34 -40.42
C LEU A 8 13.52 24.38 -39.39
N LEU A 9 13.77 24.88 -38.19
CA LEU A 9 14.08 24.08 -37.01
C LEU A 9 12.72 23.65 -36.42
N CYS A 10 12.34 22.40 -36.62
CA CYS A 10 11.26 21.78 -35.81
C CYS A 10 11.85 21.51 -34.42
N ALA A 11 11.51 22.35 -33.45
CA ALA A 11 11.74 22.05 -32.04
C ALA A 11 10.72 20.99 -31.62
N ALA A 12 11.17 19.74 -31.48
CA ALA A 12 10.43 18.73 -30.76
C ALA A 12 10.40 19.13 -29.30
N VAL A 13 9.24 19.58 -28.81
CA VAL A 13 8.99 19.75 -27.39
C VAL A 13 8.81 18.34 -26.83
N ALA A 14 9.92 17.72 -26.40
CA ALA A 14 9.87 16.60 -25.49
C ALA A 14 9.37 17.15 -24.15
N GLY A 15 8.10 16.98 -23.88
CA GLY A 15 7.51 17.20 -22.56
C GLY A 15 8.08 16.17 -21.58
N GLY A 16 9.30 16.37 -21.15
CA GLY A 16 9.83 15.68 -19.99
C GLY A 16 9.02 16.18 -18.79
N MET A 17 8.20 15.32 -18.20
CA MET A 17 7.78 15.52 -16.83
C MET A 17 9.05 15.58 -15.99
N MET A 18 9.47 16.80 -15.63
CA MET A 18 10.44 16.98 -14.57
C MET A 18 9.78 16.51 -13.29
N PHE A 19 10.04 15.26 -12.89
CA PHE A 19 9.83 14.86 -11.53
C PHE A 19 10.81 15.69 -10.71
N SER A 20 10.30 16.72 -10.06
CA SER A 20 10.99 17.38 -8.98
C SER A 20 11.27 16.28 -7.95
N THR A 21 12.53 15.94 -7.72
CA THR A 21 12.95 15.22 -6.53
C THR A 21 12.70 16.19 -5.38
N ALA A 22 11.48 16.23 -4.87
CA ALA A 22 11.19 16.93 -3.62
C ALA A 22 12.10 16.30 -2.57
N GLY A 23 12.84 17.11 -1.82
CA GLY A 23 13.66 16.65 -0.73
C GLY A 23 12.83 15.87 0.29
N ALA A 24 13.50 15.22 1.23
CA ALA A 24 12.82 14.55 2.34
C ALA A 24 12.00 15.59 3.14
N THR A 25 10.79 15.19 3.52
CA THR A 25 9.90 15.96 4.39
C THR A 25 9.83 15.25 5.74
N ASP A 26 10.11 15.96 6.82
CA ASP A 26 9.86 15.53 8.18
C ASP A 26 8.47 16.01 8.58
N TRP A 27 7.57 15.08 8.95
CA TRP A 27 6.19 15.41 9.26
C TRP A 27 6.08 16.30 10.49
N GLY A 28 5.63 17.52 10.29
CA GLY A 28 5.39 18.53 11.32
C GLY A 28 3.93 19.01 11.34
N LEU A 29 3.52 19.53 12.49
CA LEU A 29 2.16 20.02 12.72
C LEU A 29 2.19 21.41 13.36
N TRP A 30 1.39 22.33 12.81
CA TRP A 30 1.15 23.66 13.37
C TRP A 30 -0.22 23.75 14.01
N TYR A 31 -0.27 23.78 15.35
CA TYR A 31 -1.50 23.86 16.15
C TYR A 31 -1.98 25.32 16.35
N GLY A 32 -1.66 26.24 15.45
CA GLY A 32 -2.01 27.66 15.55
C GLY A 32 -3.47 28.01 15.29
N ASN A 33 -4.28 27.06 14.85
CA ASN A 33 -5.71 27.30 14.51
C ASN A 33 -6.63 27.41 15.73
N GLY A 34 -6.12 27.19 16.93
CA GLY A 34 -6.87 27.25 18.18
C GLY A 34 -7.00 25.91 18.91
N VAL A 35 -7.62 25.94 20.08
CA VAL A 35 -7.88 24.73 20.88
C VAL A 35 -8.92 23.86 20.19
N ASN A 36 -8.67 22.57 20.13
CA ASN A 36 -9.54 21.58 19.50
C ASN A 36 -9.84 21.84 18.01
N GLN A 37 -8.92 22.50 17.33
CA GLN A 37 -8.98 22.71 15.88
C GLN A 37 -7.96 21.83 15.15
N PRO A 38 -8.30 21.37 13.94
CA PRO A 38 -7.36 20.62 13.12
C PRO A 38 -6.07 21.43 12.88
N PRO A 39 -4.87 20.82 13.04
CA PRO A 39 -3.61 21.48 12.72
C PRO A 39 -3.40 21.55 11.19
N ASN A 40 -2.53 22.45 10.79
CA ASN A 40 -1.92 22.39 9.46
C ASN A 40 -0.73 21.42 9.50
N GLY A 41 -0.64 20.52 8.53
CA GLY A 41 0.54 19.67 8.33
C GLY A 41 1.53 20.30 7.33
N GLU A 42 2.68 19.63 7.15
CA GLU A 42 3.68 20.01 6.11
C GLU A 42 3.06 19.96 4.71
N ASP A 43 2.20 18.95 4.47
CA ASP A 43 1.41 18.82 3.27
C ASP A 43 -0.10 18.91 3.57
N THR A 44 -0.88 19.28 2.56
CA THR A 44 -2.34 19.33 2.69
C THR A 44 -2.94 17.91 2.63
N VAL A 45 -4.16 17.76 3.17
CA VAL A 45 -4.94 16.50 3.06
C VAL A 45 -5.05 16.07 1.59
N GLN A 46 -5.35 17.03 0.69
CA GLN A 46 -5.52 16.79 -0.73
C GLN A 46 -4.24 16.33 -1.41
N THR A 47 -3.09 16.89 -1.05
CA THR A 47 -1.79 16.48 -1.58
C THR A 47 -1.47 15.05 -1.16
N LEU A 48 -1.59 14.74 0.13
CA LEU A 48 -1.30 13.43 0.68
C LEU A 48 -2.24 12.34 0.14
N ALA A 49 -3.53 12.66 -0.02
CA ALA A 49 -4.52 11.71 -0.54
C ALA A 49 -4.19 11.19 -1.95
N GLN A 50 -3.49 11.99 -2.79
CA GLN A 50 -3.02 11.56 -4.11
C GLN A 50 -2.02 10.39 -4.04
N TYR A 51 -1.37 10.21 -2.89
CA TYR A 51 -0.41 9.16 -2.62
C TYR A 51 -0.94 8.12 -1.64
N GLY A 52 -2.26 8.08 -1.40
CA GLY A 52 -2.84 7.17 -0.40
C GLY A 52 -2.34 7.44 1.02
N ALA A 53 -1.98 8.69 1.32
CA ALA A 53 -1.48 9.10 2.63
C ALA A 53 -2.49 9.97 3.38
N TYR A 54 -2.59 9.76 4.70
CA TYR A 54 -3.61 10.37 5.54
C TYR A 54 -2.99 10.79 6.89
N TYR A 55 -3.42 11.92 7.43
CA TYR A 55 -3.05 12.35 8.79
C TYR A 55 -4.24 12.72 9.68
N MET A 56 -5.44 12.80 9.09
CA MET A 56 -6.71 12.96 9.80
C MET A 56 -7.87 12.48 8.91
N GLY A 57 -9.00 12.16 9.51
CA GLY A 57 -10.27 11.90 8.85
C GLY A 57 -11.11 13.16 8.66
N GLU A 58 -12.40 12.95 8.34
CA GLU A 58 -13.37 14.04 8.22
C GLU A 58 -13.56 14.80 9.54
N THR A 59 -13.75 16.11 9.44
CA THR A 59 -13.80 17.01 10.61
C THR A 59 -15.21 17.43 11.02
N ASP A 60 -16.23 16.96 10.33
CA ASP A 60 -17.65 17.20 10.65
C ASP A 60 -18.21 16.21 11.69
N GLU A 61 -17.57 15.05 11.87
CA GLU A 61 -17.93 14.05 12.86
C GLU A 61 -16.96 14.01 14.05
N LYS A 62 -17.50 13.83 15.27
CA LYS A 62 -16.70 13.59 16.48
C LYS A 62 -16.17 12.17 16.53
N VAL A 63 -15.21 11.87 15.65
CA VAL A 63 -14.53 10.55 15.57
C VAL A 63 -13.05 10.72 15.90
N LEU A 64 -12.50 9.77 16.66
CA LEU A 64 -11.06 9.66 16.93
C LEU A 64 -10.56 8.30 16.47
N TYR A 65 -9.32 8.29 15.95
CA TYR A 65 -8.59 7.10 15.56
C TYR A 65 -7.35 6.98 16.44
N LEU A 66 -7.34 6.01 17.36
CA LEU A 66 -6.18 5.80 18.25
C LEU A 66 -5.14 4.95 17.60
N THR A 67 -3.90 5.44 17.56
CA THR A 67 -2.77 4.74 16.99
C THR A 67 -1.58 4.73 17.94
N PHE A 68 -0.83 3.62 17.95
CA PHE A 68 0.27 3.38 18.86
C PHE A 68 1.49 2.88 18.07
N ASP A 69 2.62 3.58 18.22
CA ASP A 69 3.88 3.10 17.67
C ASP A 69 4.58 2.22 18.71
N CYS A 70 5.01 1.04 18.26
CA CYS A 70 5.55 -0.03 19.07
C CYS A 70 6.96 -0.40 18.59
N GLY A 71 7.98 0.31 19.07
CA GLY A 71 9.38 0.02 18.76
C GLY A 71 9.94 -1.11 19.61
N TYR A 72 9.69 -1.12 20.92
CA TYR A 72 10.05 -2.19 21.84
C TYR A 72 9.08 -2.24 23.03
N GLU A 73 9.09 -3.39 23.72
CA GLU A 73 8.21 -3.64 24.86
C GLU A 73 8.90 -3.33 26.19
N ASN A 74 8.19 -2.63 27.08
CA ASN A 74 8.69 -2.28 28.41
C ASN A 74 7.63 -2.43 29.53
N GLY A 75 6.58 -3.24 29.31
CA GLY A 75 5.52 -3.55 30.29
C GLY A 75 4.33 -2.63 30.26
N ASN A 76 4.21 -1.72 29.29
CA ASN A 76 3.11 -0.78 29.17
C ASN A 76 2.03 -1.21 28.17
N THR A 77 2.37 -1.95 27.11
CA THR A 77 1.44 -2.35 26.06
C THR A 77 0.26 -3.17 26.59
N ALA A 78 0.50 -4.09 27.51
CA ALA A 78 -0.57 -4.89 28.11
C ALA A 78 -1.62 -4.01 28.81
N LYS A 79 -1.19 -2.96 29.52
CA LYS A 79 -2.08 -1.99 30.20
C LYS A 79 -2.89 -1.16 29.23
N ILE A 80 -2.27 -0.78 28.08
CA ILE A 80 -2.93 -0.08 27.01
C ILE A 80 -4.05 -0.96 26.41
N LEU A 81 -3.73 -2.24 26.10
CA LEU A 81 -4.71 -3.21 25.60
C LEU A 81 -5.87 -3.43 26.59
N ASP A 82 -5.56 -3.59 27.89
CA ASP A 82 -6.59 -3.72 28.95
C ASP A 82 -7.53 -2.51 28.97
N THR A 83 -6.99 -1.31 28.81
CA THR A 83 -7.76 -0.07 28.75
C THR A 83 -8.64 0.00 27.51
N LEU A 84 -8.10 -0.29 26.33
CA LEU A 84 -8.84 -0.33 25.08
C LEU A 84 -10.00 -1.33 25.16
N LYS A 85 -9.73 -2.53 25.69
CA LYS A 85 -10.72 -3.58 25.91
C LYS A 85 -11.83 -3.12 26.88
N LYS A 86 -11.47 -2.54 28.02
CA LYS A 86 -12.41 -1.99 29.01
C LYS A 86 -13.38 -0.99 28.36
N HIS A 87 -12.87 -0.15 27.49
CA HIS A 87 -13.66 0.89 26.83
C HIS A 87 -14.31 0.46 25.52
N HIS A 88 -14.05 -0.76 25.01
CA HIS A 88 -14.47 -1.22 23.68
C HIS A 88 -14.03 -0.26 22.57
N VAL A 89 -12.76 0.15 22.60
CA VAL A 89 -12.17 1.09 21.66
C VAL A 89 -11.18 0.36 20.77
N PRO A 90 -11.31 0.42 19.43
CA PRO A 90 -10.32 -0.12 18.53
C PRO A 90 -9.04 0.73 18.53
N GLY A 91 -7.89 0.10 18.36
CA GLY A 91 -6.59 0.75 18.16
C GLY A 91 -5.89 0.23 16.94
N ALA A 92 -4.92 0.98 16.44
CA ALA A 92 -3.99 0.54 15.41
C ALA A 92 -2.56 0.60 15.96
N PHE A 93 -1.85 -0.53 15.91
CA PHE A 93 -0.51 -0.68 16.46
C PHE A 93 0.48 -0.81 15.31
N PHE A 94 1.33 0.19 15.14
CA PHE A 94 2.40 0.21 14.15
C PHE A 94 3.64 -0.43 14.77
N VAL A 95 3.93 -1.66 14.35
CA VAL A 95 4.99 -2.48 14.95
C VAL A 95 6.21 -2.57 14.04
N VAL A 96 7.38 -2.76 14.63
CA VAL A 96 8.64 -3.07 13.94
C VAL A 96 9.01 -4.56 14.14
N GLY A 97 9.95 -5.08 13.30
CA GLY A 97 10.36 -6.49 13.38
C GLY A 97 10.85 -6.90 14.75
N HIS A 98 11.70 -6.10 15.37
CA HIS A 98 12.18 -6.36 16.74
C HIS A 98 11.04 -6.51 17.76
N TYR A 99 9.94 -5.77 17.62
CA TYR A 99 8.79 -5.88 18.52
C TYR A 99 8.06 -7.22 18.35
N LEU A 100 7.97 -7.73 17.12
CA LEU A 100 7.38 -9.04 16.81
C LEU A 100 8.18 -10.17 17.50
N ASP A 101 9.51 -10.06 17.49
CA ASP A 101 10.38 -11.04 18.14
C ASP A 101 10.31 -10.97 19.67
N ALA A 102 10.30 -9.76 20.23
CA ALA A 102 10.37 -9.55 21.67
C ALA A 102 9.03 -9.79 22.38
N ALA A 103 7.89 -9.55 21.71
CA ALA A 103 6.56 -9.58 22.33
C ALA A 103 5.49 -10.27 21.44
N PRO A 104 5.75 -11.47 20.89
CA PRO A 104 4.82 -12.14 19.97
C PRO A 104 3.43 -12.38 20.57
N GLU A 105 3.34 -12.63 21.88
CA GLU A 105 2.06 -12.87 22.55
C GLU A 105 1.21 -11.59 22.66
N LEU A 106 1.85 -10.40 22.79
CA LEU A 106 1.13 -9.13 22.76
C LEU A 106 0.64 -8.82 21.35
N VAL A 107 1.43 -9.14 20.32
CA VAL A 107 1.01 -8.97 18.91
C VAL A 107 -0.17 -9.88 18.58
N LYS A 108 -0.16 -11.15 18.99
CA LYS A 108 -1.32 -12.04 18.88
C LYS A 108 -2.53 -11.47 19.59
N ARG A 109 -2.33 -10.99 20.82
CA ARG A 109 -3.39 -10.37 21.62
C ARG A 109 -4.00 -9.15 20.92
N MET A 110 -3.19 -8.26 20.33
CA MET A 110 -3.69 -7.13 19.52
C MET A 110 -4.62 -7.63 18.42
N ALA A 111 -4.18 -8.63 17.65
CA ALA A 111 -4.93 -9.18 16.54
C ALA A 111 -6.21 -9.93 16.96
N ASP A 112 -6.19 -10.60 18.11
CA ASP A 112 -7.32 -11.38 18.63
C ASP A 112 -8.36 -10.52 19.34
N GLU A 113 -7.96 -9.38 19.90
CA GLU A 113 -8.86 -8.39 20.47
C GLU A 113 -9.45 -7.43 19.43
N GLY A 114 -9.16 -7.63 18.13
CA GLY A 114 -9.74 -6.88 17.01
C GLY A 114 -9.06 -5.55 16.71
N HIS A 115 -7.86 -5.34 17.22
CA HIS A 115 -7.04 -4.19 16.85
C HIS A 115 -6.34 -4.42 15.52
N LEU A 116 -6.02 -3.33 14.81
CA LEU A 116 -5.19 -3.40 13.62
C LEU A 116 -3.71 -3.48 14.01
N VAL A 117 -2.99 -4.46 13.50
CA VAL A 117 -1.53 -4.49 13.56
C VAL A 117 -1.01 -4.02 12.21
N CYS A 118 -0.24 -2.94 12.22
CA CYS A 118 0.15 -2.15 11.06
C CYS A 118 1.68 -2.12 10.92
N ASN A 119 2.14 -1.75 9.74
CA ASN A 119 3.56 -1.78 9.38
C ASN A 119 4.29 -0.49 9.79
N HIS A 120 5.40 -0.63 10.54
CA HIS A 120 6.30 0.49 10.88
C HIS A 120 7.74 0.24 10.40
N SER A 121 7.89 -0.52 9.30
CA SER A 121 9.13 -1.12 8.79
C SER A 121 9.74 -2.17 9.71
N ASP A 122 10.60 -3.02 9.14
CA ASP A 122 11.25 -4.10 9.87
C ASP A 122 12.31 -3.58 10.85
N ASN A 123 13.22 -2.72 10.37
CA ASN A 123 14.39 -2.25 11.13
C ASN A 123 14.34 -0.76 11.49
N HIS A 124 13.23 -0.07 11.25
CA HIS A 124 13.05 1.35 11.55
C HIS A 124 14.13 2.29 10.95
N PRO A 125 14.56 2.10 9.68
CA PRO A 125 15.49 3.03 9.06
C PRO A 125 14.78 4.34 8.69
N ASN A 126 15.56 5.42 8.48
CA ASN A 126 15.01 6.58 7.78
C ASN A 126 14.71 6.19 6.32
N MET A 127 13.44 6.05 6.00
CA MET A 127 12.96 5.51 4.71
C MET A 127 13.22 6.47 3.53
N THR A 128 13.54 7.73 3.80
CA THR A 128 13.86 8.73 2.75
C THR A 128 15.26 8.56 2.17
N THR A 129 16.11 7.78 2.84
CA THR A 129 17.51 7.56 2.45
C THR A 129 17.76 6.23 1.77
N VAL A 130 16.74 5.39 1.61
CA VAL A 130 16.85 4.05 1.02
C VAL A 130 16.27 4.02 -0.40
N GLY A 131 16.78 3.12 -1.24
CA GLY A 131 16.19 2.83 -2.55
C GLY A 131 14.97 1.91 -2.44
N TYR A 132 14.23 1.78 -3.55
CA TYR A 132 12.98 1.00 -3.63
C TYR A 132 13.13 -0.44 -3.10
N ASP A 133 14.15 -1.18 -3.51
CA ASP A 133 14.33 -2.59 -3.12
C ASP A 133 14.46 -2.74 -1.59
N ARG A 134 15.21 -1.84 -0.95
CA ARG A 134 15.34 -1.83 0.51
C ARG A 134 14.03 -1.40 1.16
N PHE A 135 13.35 -0.38 0.62
CA PHE A 135 12.04 0.07 1.09
C PHE A 135 11.02 -1.08 1.06
N ALA A 136 10.91 -1.75 -0.09
CA ALA A 136 10.00 -2.88 -0.25
C ALA A 136 10.37 -4.04 0.69
N GLY A 137 11.66 -4.34 0.84
CA GLY A 137 12.16 -5.37 1.77
C GLY A 137 11.77 -5.10 3.22
N GLU A 138 11.86 -3.84 3.68
CA GLU A 138 11.45 -3.44 5.04
C GLU A 138 9.95 -3.72 5.29
N LEU A 139 9.08 -3.44 4.32
CA LEU A 139 7.64 -3.63 4.47
C LEU A 139 7.22 -5.10 4.31
N THR A 140 7.76 -5.78 3.30
CA THR A 140 7.41 -7.18 3.02
C THR A 140 8.01 -8.15 4.03
N GLY A 141 9.21 -7.87 4.53
CA GLY A 141 9.88 -8.65 5.59
C GLY A 141 9.05 -8.66 6.87
N LEU A 142 8.67 -7.48 7.35
CA LEU A 142 7.80 -7.35 8.52
C LEU A 142 6.45 -8.05 8.33
N ALA A 143 5.83 -7.90 7.15
CA ALA A 143 4.54 -8.54 6.85
C ALA A 143 4.64 -10.08 6.87
N ALA A 144 5.74 -10.64 6.36
CA ALA A 144 6.02 -12.08 6.40
C ALA A 144 6.20 -12.57 7.85
N GLN A 145 7.02 -11.87 8.65
CA GLN A 145 7.24 -12.19 10.06
C GLN A 145 5.93 -12.11 10.88
N TYR A 146 5.10 -11.08 10.64
CA TYR A 146 3.78 -10.99 11.29
C TYR A 146 2.88 -12.18 10.94
N LYS A 147 2.90 -12.62 9.67
CA LYS A 147 2.15 -13.82 9.25
C LYS A 147 2.66 -15.09 9.92
N GLU A 148 3.96 -15.24 10.11
CA GLU A 148 4.55 -16.37 10.86
C GLU A 148 4.09 -16.37 12.32
N VAL A 149 4.10 -15.21 12.97
CA VAL A 149 3.72 -15.07 14.39
C VAL A 149 2.22 -15.32 14.59
N THR A 150 1.35 -14.80 13.72
CA THR A 150 -0.10 -14.75 13.97
C THR A 150 -0.94 -15.63 13.05
N GLY A 151 -0.39 -16.09 11.93
CA GLY A 151 -1.16 -16.74 10.86
C GLY A 151 -2.04 -15.79 10.04
N LYS A 152 -2.05 -14.48 10.35
CA LYS A 152 -2.92 -13.47 9.75
C LYS A 152 -2.13 -12.55 8.80
N LYS A 153 -2.82 -11.89 7.88
CA LYS A 153 -2.25 -10.81 7.06
C LYS A 153 -2.15 -9.52 7.90
N ILE A 154 -1.04 -8.80 7.80
CA ILE A 154 -0.88 -7.48 8.44
C ILE A 154 -1.87 -6.48 7.82
N ALA A 155 -2.36 -5.53 8.62
CA ALA A 155 -3.28 -4.50 8.11
C ALA A 155 -2.57 -3.59 7.08
N PRO A 156 -3.27 -3.13 6.03
CA PRO A 156 -2.66 -2.39 4.92
C PRO A 156 -2.38 -0.92 5.28
N PHE A 157 -1.82 -0.68 6.44
CA PHE A 157 -1.42 0.66 6.91
C PHE A 157 0.06 0.66 7.22
N PHE A 158 0.76 1.68 6.71
CA PHE A 158 2.17 1.92 6.95
C PHE A 158 2.35 3.29 7.60
N ARG A 159 3.19 3.37 8.62
CA ARG A 159 3.69 4.64 9.15
C ARG A 159 5.19 4.72 8.92
N PRO A 160 5.68 5.76 8.21
CA PRO A 160 7.11 5.92 8.02
C PRO A 160 7.79 6.20 9.37
N PRO A 161 8.94 5.54 9.64
CA PRO A 161 9.79 5.90 10.77
C PRO A 161 10.04 7.40 10.85
N GLU A 162 9.99 7.95 12.06
CA GLU A 162 10.18 9.39 12.34
C GLU A 162 9.13 10.31 11.69
N GLY A 163 8.17 9.77 10.93
CA GLY A 163 7.27 10.55 10.09
C GLY A 163 7.92 11.12 8.83
N SER A 164 9.16 10.71 8.53
CA SER A 164 9.91 11.24 7.38
C SER A 164 9.51 10.51 6.09
N TYR A 165 9.24 11.28 5.03
CA TYR A 165 8.85 10.73 3.73
C TYR A 165 9.39 11.58 2.56
N THR A 166 9.35 11.00 1.38
CA THR A 166 9.39 11.68 0.09
C THR A 166 8.13 11.29 -0.68
N TYR A 167 7.77 12.02 -1.73
CA TYR A 167 6.66 11.60 -2.58
C TYR A 167 6.92 10.23 -3.26
N ASP A 168 8.18 9.88 -3.46
CA ASP A 168 8.54 8.56 -3.96
C ASP A 168 8.26 7.48 -2.92
N THR A 169 8.64 7.67 -1.65
CA THR A 169 8.35 6.70 -0.59
C THR A 169 6.86 6.54 -0.31
N LEU A 170 6.07 7.63 -0.42
CA LEU A 170 4.61 7.55 -0.35
C LEU A 170 4.04 6.70 -1.52
N ARG A 171 4.53 6.95 -2.73
CA ARG A 171 4.15 6.18 -3.92
C ARG A 171 4.53 4.72 -3.80
N TRP A 172 5.72 4.41 -3.30
CA TRP A 172 6.17 3.03 -3.09
C TRP A 172 5.32 2.28 -2.05
N ALA A 173 4.94 2.96 -0.96
CA ALA A 173 4.01 2.38 0.01
C ALA A 173 2.66 2.05 -0.63
N GLN A 174 2.09 2.98 -1.41
CA GLN A 174 0.85 2.80 -2.15
C GLN A 174 0.95 1.62 -3.13
N GLN A 175 2.04 1.51 -3.88
CA GLN A 175 2.34 0.42 -4.82
C GLN A 175 2.38 -0.95 -4.14
N LEU A 176 2.89 -1.00 -2.91
CA LEU A 176 2.92 -2.21 -2.08
C LEU A 176 1.59 -2.49 -1.37
N GLY A 177 0.54 -1.73 -1.68
CA GLY A 177 -0.80 -1.91 -1.13
C GLY A 177 -1.00 -1.32 0.27
N TYR A 178 -0.18 -0.34 0.67
CA TYR A 178 -0.31 0.32 1.97
C TYR A 178 -0.87 1.73 1.86
N HIS A 179 -1.71 2.10 2.83
CA HIS A 179 -2.06 3.47 3.13
C HIS A 179 -1.02 4.05 4.09
N THR A 180 -0.35 5.13 3.70
CA THR A 180 0.57 5.81 4.61
C THR A 180 -0.23 6.60 5.65
N THR A 181 0.04 6.33 6.93
CA THR A 181 -0.70 6.93 8.04
C THR A 181 0.23 7.80 8.87
N LEU A 182 0.07 9.10 8.75
CA LEU A 182 0.65 10.11 9.62
C LEU A 182 -0.31 10.38 10.81
N TRP A 183 -0.23 11.55 11.43
CA TRP A 183 -1.07 11.89 12.58
C TRP A 183 -1.39 13.38 12.59
N SER A 184 -2.47 13.75 13.30
CA SER A 184 -2.84 15.15 13.54
C SER A 184 -2.77 15.54 15.02
N VAL A 185 -2.62 14.55 15.91
CA VAL A 185 -2.42 14.77 17.35
C VAL A 185 -1.27 13.90 17.82
N ALA A 186 -0.27 14.53 18.40
CA ALA A 186 0.87 13.88 19.03
C ALA A 186 1.48 14.78 20.10
N TYR A 187 2.34 14.21 20.93
CA TYR A 187 3.19 14.94 21.87
C TYR A 187 4.48 14.15 22.11
N ALA A 188 5.45 14.75 22.82
CA ALA A 188 6.72 14.09 23.09
C ALA A 188 6.55 13.03 24.20
N ASP A 189 6.36 11.76 23.81
CA ASP A 189 6.09 10.62 24.68
C ASP A 189 6.98 9.39 24.37
N TRP A 190 7.82 9.48 23.36
CA TRP A 190 8.63 8.36 22.85
C TRP A 190 9.86 8.04 23.71
N ASP A 191 10.36 8.99 24.51
CA ASP A 191 11.53 8.78 25.35
C ASP A 191 11.10 8.23 26.71
N PRO A 192 11.34 6.94 27.04
CA PRO A 192 10.92 6.32 28.30
C PRO A 192 11.61 6.92 29.51
N GLU A 193 12.82 7.53 29.35
CA GLU A 193 13.56 8.16 30.44
C GLU A 193 13.13 9.60 30.72
N ASN A 194 12.39 10.23 29.78
CA ASN A 194 11.97 11.63 29.88
C ASN A 194 10.47 11.77 29.63
N GLN A 195 9.68 11.11 30.46
CA GLN A 195 8.23 11.13 30.32
C GLN A 195 7.61 12.42 30.89
N PRO A 196 6.69 13.07 30.15
CA PRO A 196 5.96 14.24 30.65
C PRO A 196 5.07 13.85 31.82
N SER A 197 4.80 14.80 32.72
CA SER A 197 3.86 14.57 33.82
C SER A 197 2.46 14.26 33.28
N TYR A 198 1.69 13.47 34.02
CA TYR A 198 0.30 13.11 33.69
C TYR A 198 -0.60 14.35 33.44
N ALA A 199 -0.40 15.39 34.21
CA ALA A 199 -1.17 16.64 34.07
C ALA A 199 -0.79 17.35 32.75
N SER A 200 0.50 17.49 32.47
CA SER A 200 0.98 18.13 31.24
C SER A 200 0.57 17.34 29.99
N ALA A 201 0.72 16.01 30.01
CA ALA A 201 0.32 15.14 28.90
C ALA A 201 -1.18 15.27 28.60
N ARG A 202 -2.04 15.15 29.63
CA ARG A 202 -3.50 15.33 29.49
C ARG A 202 -3.87 16.70 28.97
N GLN A 203 -3.24 17.78 29.47
CA GLN A 203 -3.49 19.12 29.00
C GLN A 203 -3.13 19.27 27.51
N THR A 204 -1.95 18.81 27.12
CA THR A 204 -1.45 18.90 25.75
C THR A 204 -2.35 18.13 24.79
N ILE A 205 -2.65 16.87 25.08
CA ILE A 205 -3.47 16.04 24.20
C ILE A 205 -4.89 16.61 24.09
N ASN A 206 -5.54 16.93 25.22
CA ASN A 206 -6.89 17.46 25.21
C ASN A 206 -7.01 18.81 24.48
N SER A 207 -5.98 19.63 24.47
CA SER A 207 -6.00 20.90 23.74
C SER A 207 -5.84 20.70 22.21
N ARG A 208 -5.29 19.56 21.77
CA ARG A 208 -5.00 19.23 20.37
C ARG A 208 -6.06 18.37 19.72
N VAL A 209 -6.81 17.58 20.52
CA VAL A 209 -7.86 16.70 19.98
C VAL A 209 -8.91 17.51 19.23
N HIS A 210 -9.26 17.04 18.03
CA HIS A 210 -10.26 17.64 17.15
C HIS A 210 -11.07 16.52 16.45
N ASN A 211 -12.14 16.87 15.79
CA ASN A 211 -12.93 15.93 15.00
C ASN A 211 -12.07 15.30 13.87
N GLY A 212 -12.18 14.00 13.70
CA GLY A 212 -11.40 13.26 12.71
C GLY A 212 -9.93 13.02 13.07
N ALA A 213 -9.51 13.30 14.31
CA ALA A 213 -8.10 13.20 14.68
C ALA A 213 -7.56 11.77 14.62
N ILE A 214 -6.42 11.60 13.95
CA ILE A 214 -5.53 10.43 14.10
C ILE A 214 -4.55 10.78 15.22
N VAL A 215 -4.67 10.08 16.34
CA VAL A 215 -3.89 10.32 17.55
C VAL A 215 -2.71 9.37 17.59
N LEU A 216 -1.49 9.90 17.55
CA LEU A 216 -0.26 9.13 17.76
C LEU A 216 0.11 9.14 19.22
N LEU A 217 0.29 7.93 19.76
CA LEU A 217 0.84 7.65 21.07
C LEU A 217 1.94 6.57 20.92
N HIS A 218 2.91 6.55 21.83
CA HIS A 218 3.91 5.47 21.86
C HIS A 218 3.60 4.46 22.97
N ALA A 219 3.63 3.17 22.65
CA ALA A 219 3.33 2.10 23.60
C ALA A 219 4.37 1.98 24.72
N VAL A 220 5.60 2.47 24.48
CA VAL A 220 6.65 2.51 25.50
C VAL A 220 6.38 3.53 26.62
N SER A 221 5.46 4.48 26.42
CA SER A 221 5.17 5.55 27.37
C SER A 221 4.42 5.06 28.61
N SER A 222 5.06 5.14 29.76
CA SER A 222 4.41 4.88 31.06
C SER A 222 3.30 5.93 31.36
N THR A 223 3.49 7.16 30.89
CA THR A 223 2.49 8.23 31.00
C THR A 223 1.25 7.88 30.20
N ASN A 224 1.38 7.44 28.93
CA ASN A 224 0.24 7.01 28.13
C ASN A 224 -0.51 5.86 28.79
N ALA A 225 0.19 4.83 29.24
CA ALA A 225 -0.44 3.70 29.92
C ALA A 225 -1.22 4.10 31.19
N ALA A 226 -0.78 5.15 31.86
CA ALA A 226 -1.43 5.64 33.09
C ALA A 226 -2.64 6.55 32.84
N ILE A 227 -2.63 7.35 31.73
CA ILE A 227 -3.67 8.37 31.50
C ILE A 227 -4.71 7.97 30.47
N LEU A 228 -4.51 6.90 29.70
CA LEU A 228 -5.36 6.52 28.57
C LEU A 228 -6.81 6.25 28.99
N ASP A 229 -7.01 5.65 30.15
CA ASP A 229 -8.35 5.39 30.72
C ASP A 229 -9.14 6.68 30.91
N ASP A 230 -8.52 7.68 31.56
CA ASP A 230 -9.11 9.00 31.80
C ASP A 230 -9.32 9.76 30.47
N LEU A 231 -8.38 9.67 29.52
CA LEU A 231 -8.50 10.32 28.23
C LEU A 231 -9.72 9.80 27.45
N ILE A 232 -9.85 8.48 27.33
CA ILE A 232 -10.97 7.86 26.62
C ILE A 232 -12.31 8.21 27.30
N ALA A 233 -12.37 8.11 28.62
CA ALA A 233 -13.57 8.47 29.37
C ALA A 233 -13.97 9.95 29.14
N ASN A 234 -13.00 10.86 29.20
CA ASN A 234 -13.20 12.28 28.96
C ASN A 234 -13.67 12.57 27.53
N TRP A 235 -13.07 11.96 26.52
CA TRP A 235 -13.44 12.15 25.11
C TRP A 235 -14.85 11.60 24.83
N LYS A 236 -15.20 10.44 25.40
CA LYS A 236 -16.59 9.92 25.33
C LYS A 236 -17.59 10.87 25.97
N ALA A 237 -17.26 11.45 27.13
CA ALA A 237 -18.13 12.45 27.80
C ALA A 237 -18.30 13.73 26.94
N GLN A 238 -17.32 14.05 26.08
CA GLN A 238 -17.43 15.15 25.12
C GLN A 238 -18.18 14.76 23.83
N GLY A 239 -18.65 13.52 23.72
CA GLY A 239 -19.41 13.00 22.58
C GLY A 239 -18.54 12.45 21.45
N TYR A 240 -17.25 12.22 21.66
CA TYR A 240 -16.40 11.52 20.67
C TYR A 240 -16.70 10.02 20.64
N THR A 241 -16.70 9.47 19.45
CA THR A 241 -16.69 8.03 19.17
C THR A 241 -15.31 7.61 18.66
N PHE A 242 -15.04 6.31 18.69
CA PHE A 242 -13.76 5.76 18.26
C PHE A 242 -13.98 4.76 17.13
N LYS A 243 -13.23 4.91 16.05
CA LYS A 243 -13.26 4.00 14.91
C LYS A 243 -11.87 3.43 14.64
N ALA A 244 -11.82 2.25 14.02
CA ALA A 244 -10.57 1.70 13.49
C ALA A 244 -10.10 2.53 12.28
N LEU A 245 -8.80 2.56 12.00
CA LEU A 245 -8.26 3.25 10.81
C LEU A 245 -8.91 2.78 9.51
N SER A 246 -9.31 1.52 9.42
CA SER A 246 -10.03 0.97 8.26
C SER A 246 -11.41 1.63 8.01
N ALA A 247 -11.91 2.43 8.95
CA ALA A 247 -13.13 3.19 8.79
C ALA A 247 -12.89 4.68 8.44
N LEU A 248 -11.65 5.07 8.11
CA LEU A 248 -11.35 6.40 7.59
C LEU A 248 -12.15 6.66 6.31
N PRO A 249 -12.93 7.74 6.21
CA PRO A 249 -13.61 8.11 4.97
C PRO A 249 -12.60 8.38 3.85
N GLY A 250 -12.94 7.98 2.64
CA GLY A 250 -12.08 8.22 1.48
C GLY A 250 -10.85 7.33 1.39
N LEU A 251 -10.73 6.28 2.23
CA LEU A 251 -9.79 5.21 1.97
C LEU A 251 -10.21 4.53 0.66
N ALA A 252 -9.67 5.03 -0.44
CA ALA A 252 -9.65 4.24 -1.65
C ALA A 252 -8.60 3.13 -1.48
N ASP A 253 -8.89 1.94 -1.98
CA ASP A 253 -7.82 0.94 -2.08
C ASP A 253 -6.62 1.57 -2.79
N PRO A 254 -5.38 1.35 -2.29
CA PRO A 254 -4.19 1.90 -2.93
C PRO A 254 -4.20 1.57 -4.42
N THR A 255 -4.07 2.59 -5.25
CA THR A 255 -4.07 2.40 -6.69
C THR A 255 -2.78 2.95 -7.30
N VAL A 256 -2.36 2.35 -8.40
CA VAL A 256 -1.23 2.81 -9.20
C VAL A 256 -1.72 3.19 -10.59
N SER A 257 -1.01 4.11 -11.22
CA SER A 257 -1.33 4.49 -12.60
C SER A 257 -0.95 3.38 -13.58
N ALA A 258 -1.92 2.89 -14.33
CA ALA A 258 -1.74 1.93 -15.40
C ALA A 258 -1.87 2.65 -16.76
N LEU A 259 -0.78 2.70 -17.50
CA LEU A 259 -0.70 3.31 -18.84
C LEU A 259 -1.10 2.28 -19.88
N PRO A 260 -2.08 2.56 -20.78
CA PRO A 260 -2.40 1.66 -21.88
C PRO A 260 -1.15 1.25 -22.68
N ASN A 261 -0.96 -0.03 -22.89
CA ASN A 261 0.17 -0.54 -23.67
C ASN A 261 -0.29 -0.94 -25.07
N HIS A 262 0.17 -0.19 -26.08
CA HIS A 262 -0.10 -0.43 -27.50
C HIS A 262 1.03 -1.16 -28.21
N ALA A 263 2.00 -1.72 -27.48
CA ALA A 263 3.08 -2.51 -28.06
C ALA A 263 2.52 -3.70 -28.86
N PRO A 264 3.17 -4.10 -29.95
CA PRO A 264 2.80 -5.33 -30.66
C PRO A 264 3.04 -6.57 -29.77
N PHE A 265 2.02 -7.42 -29.66
CA PHE A 265 2.15 -8.73 -29.02
C PHE A 265 2.09 -9.85 -30.07
N THR A 266 2.87 -10.89 -29.87
CA THR A 266 2.85 -12.09 -30.75
C THR A 266 2.90 -13.37 -29.90
N VAL A 267 2.36 -14.47 -30.46
CA VAL A 267 2.54 -15.83 -29.94
C VAL A 267 3.07 -16.66 -31.10
N ASP A 268 4.28 -17.22 -30.97
CA ASP A 268 5.00 -17.91 -32.06
C ASP A 268 5.01 -17.09 -33.37
N GLY A 269 5.19 -15.77 -33.27
CA GLY A 269 5.22 -14.84 -34.40
C GLY A 269 3.84 -14.45 -34.96
N GLN A 270 2.75 -15.04 -34.49
CA GLN A 270 1.39 -14.65 -34.88
C GLN A 270 0.91 -13.47 -34.00
N ALA A 271 0.37 -12.43 -34.63
CA ALA A 271 -0.10 -11.25 -33.93
C ALA A 271 -1.25 -11.57 -32.96
N ALA A 272 -1.18 -10.98 -31.75
CA ALA A 272 -2.20 -11.03 -30.74
C ALA A 272 -2.49 -9.63 -30.21
N ALA A 273 -3.70 -9.38 -29.72
CA ALA A 273 -4.13 -8.07 -29.22
C ALA A 273 -4.65 -8.15 -27.78
N PRO A 274 -3.80 -8.52 -26.80
CA PRO A 274 -4.25 -8.57 -25.42
C PRO A 274 -4.56 -7.16 -24.88
N THR A 275 -5.45 -7.08 -23.89
CA THR A 275 -5.58 -5.88 -23.07
C THR A 275 -4.38 -5.83 -22.14
N ALA A 276 -3.50 -4.85 -22.33
CA ALA A 276 -2.26 -4.73 -21.59
C ALA A 276 -2.03 -3.29 -21.11
N PHE A 277 -1.37 -3.18 -19.98
CA PHE A 277 -0.95 -1.90 -19.38
C PHE A 277 0.53 -1.93 -19.00
N LEU A 278 1.16 -0.76 -19.06
CA LEU A 278 2.45 -0.52 -18.41
C LEU A 278 2.17 0.01 -17.00
N ILE A 279 2.61 -0.74 -16.01
CA ILE A 279 2.61 -0.33 -14.61
C ILE A 279 4.06 -0.39 -14.16
N GLU A 280 4.61 0.77 -13.79
CA GLU A 280 6.01 0.89 -13.34
C GLU A 280 7.05 0.31 -14.32
N GLY A 281 6.83 0.58 -15.59
CA GLY A 281 7.73 0.11 -16.65
C GLY A 281 7.64 -1.40 -16.96
N SER A 282 6.75 -2.13 -16.31
CA SER A 282 6.50 -3.55 -16.56
C SER A 282 5.19 -3.78 -17.32
N ASN A 283 5.17 -4.81 -18.17
CA ASN A 283 3.97 -5.22 -18.90
C ASN A 283 3.06 -6.06 -18.00
N TYR A 284 1.84 -5.58 -17.80
CA TYR A 284 0.75 -6.31 -17.16
C TYR A 284 -0.31 -6.65 -18.19
N VAL A 285 -0.70 -7.90 -18.26
CA VAL A 285 -1.67 -8.41 -19.24
C VAL A 285 -2.86 -8.99 -18.49
N LYS A 286 -4.06 -8.74 -19.01
CA LYS A 286 -5.29 -9.34 -18.48
C LYS A 286 -5.14 -10.85 -18.42
N LEU A 287 -5.35 -11.44 -17.25
CA LEU A 287 -5.07 -12.87 -17.02
C LEU A 287 -5.80 -13.78 -18.02
N ARG A 288 -7.06 -13.48 -18.34
CA ARG A 288 -7.83 -14.25 -19.31
C ARG A 288 -7.34 -14.05 -20.74
N ASP A 289 -6.75 -12.90 -21.06
CA ASP A 289 -6.14 -12.67 -22.38
C ASP A 289 -4.86 -13.50 -22.55
N MET A 290 -4.07 -13.69 -21.44
CA MET A 290 -2.95 -14.63 -21.47
C MET A 290 -3.41 -16.07 -21.71
N ALA A 291 -4.50 -16.51 -21.07
CA ALA A 291 -5.06 -17.84 -21.30
C ALA A 291 -5.55 -18.00 -22.74
N ALA A 292 -6.21 -16.98 -23.29
CA ALA A 292 -6.67 -16.97 -24.68
C ALA A 292 -5.51 -16.96 -25.68
N MET A 293 -4.42 -16.20 -25.43
CA MET A 293 -3.23 -16.20 -26.28
C MET A 293 -2.52 -17.56 -26.31
N LEU A 294 -2.46 -18.25 -25.19
CA LEU A 294 -1.78 -19.55 -25.07
C LEU A 294 -2.72 -20.73 -25.35
N ALA A 295 -4.01 -20.49 -25.64
CA ALA A 295 -4.97 -21.55 -25.94
C ALA A 295 -4.54 -22.38 -27.16
N GLY A 296 -4.56 -23.71 -27.03
CA GLY A 296 -4.13 -24.63 -28.06
C GLY A 296 -2.61 -24.81 -28.18
N THR A 297 -1.81 -24.13 -27.38
CA THR A 297 -0.36 -24.36 -27.27
C THR A 297 -0.06 -25.34 -26.12
N GLU A 298 1.19 -25.83 -26.05
CA GLU A 298 1.61 -26.71 -24.95
C GLU A 298 1.67 -26.01 -23.57
N LYS A 299 1.65 -24.68 -23.53
CA LYS A 299 1.58 -23.87 -22.30
C LYS A 299 0.17 -23.32 -22.06
N GLY A 300 -0.85 -23.86 -22.74
CA GLY A 300 -2.25 -23.51 -22.54
C GLY A 300 -2.74 -23.87 -21.12
N PHE A 301 -3.62 -23.05 -20.56
CA PHE A 301 -4.21 -23.25 -19.24
C PHE A 301 -5.63 -22.74 -19.19
N ALA A 302 -6.45 -23.37 -18.32
CA ALA A 302 -7.79 -22.89 -17.98
C ALA A 302 -7.76 -21.92 -16.81
N VAL A 303 -8.78 -21.04 -16.73
CA VAL A 303 -8.96 -20.07 -15.65
C VAL A 303 -10.34 -20.24 -15.04
N ALA A 304 -10.39 -20.57 -13.75
CA ALA A 304 -11.62 -20.66 -12.97
C ALA A 304 -11.59 -19.63 -11.83
N TYR A 305 -12.74 -19.01 -11.54
CA TYR A 305 -12.93 -18.13 -10.40
C TYR A 305 -13.90 -18.74 -9.41
N ASP A 306 -13.50 -18.79 -8.15
CA ASP A 306 -14.36 -19.20 -7.04
C ASP A 306 -14.79 -17.99 -6.21
N ALA A 307 -16.06 -17.63 -6.33
CA ALA A 307 -16.64 -16.49 -5.62
C ALA A 307 -16.77 -16.71 -4.10
N ALA A 308 -16.79 -17.98 -3.64
CA ALA A 308 -16.91 -18.27 -2.21
C ALA A 308 -15.59 -18.00 -1.45
N THR A 309 -14.48 -18.21 -2.12
CA THR A 309 -13.13 -18.02 -1.55
C THR A 309 -12.40 -16.80 -2.10
N ASP A 310 -13.02 -16.08 -3.05
CA ASP A 310 -12.41 -14.97 -3.82
C ASP A 310 -11.03 -15.37 -4.38
N SER A 311 -10.96 -16.51 -5.04
CA SER A 311 -9.70 -17.06 -5.56
C SER A 311 -9.77 -17.41 -7.05
N VAL A 312 -8.61 -17.42 -7.70
CA VAL A 312 -8.46 -17.76 -9.12
C VAL A 312 -7.58 -19.00 -9.25
N ALA A 313 -8.12 -20.04 -9.87
CA ALA A 313 -7.38 -21.27 -10.16
C ALA A 313 -6.97 -21.31 -11.64
N LEU A 314 -5.68 -21.55 -11.88
CA LEU A 314 -5.12 -21.85 -13.19
C LEU A 314 -4.85 -23.34 -13.25
N THR A 315 -5.26 -24.00 -14.35
CA THR A 315 -5.00 -25.43 -14.56
C THR A 315 -4.28 -25.63 -15.88
N SER A 316 -3.02 -26.01 -15.81
CA SER A 316 -2.16 -26.23 -16.98
C SER A 316 -2.65 -27.42 -17.82
N GLY A 317 -2.41 -27.38 -19.14
CA GLY A 317 -2.82 -28.45 -20.05
C GLY A 317 -4.33 -28.63 -20.22
N THR A 318 -5.15 -27.77 -19.60
CA THR A 318 -6.61 -27.79 -19.73
C THR A 318 -7.04 -26.73 -20.73
N ALA A 319 -7.99 -27.07 -21.61
CA ALA A 319 -8.51 -26.14 -22.60
C ALA A 319 -9.14 -24.92 -21.92
N TYR A 320 -8.78 -23.73 -22.39
CA TYR A 320 -9.38 -22.49 -21.95
C TYR A 320 -10.79 -22.33 -22.55
N ASP A 321 -11.78 -22.01 -21.72
CA ASP A 321 -13.14 -21.70 -22.15
C ASP A 321 -13.31 -20.17 -22.25
N PRO A 322 -13.35 -19.58 -23.46
CA PRO A 322 -13.39 -18.14 -23.65
C PRO A 322 -14.75 -17.56 -23.27
N LEU A 323 -14.73 -16.36 -22.64
CA LEU A 323 -15.93 -15.58 -22.33
C LEU A 323 -16.35 -14.68 -23.50
N GLY A 324 -15.53 -14.59 -24.58
CA GLY A 324 -15.78 -13.72 -25.73
C GLY A 324 -15.43 -12.23 -25.50
N THR A 325 -14.74 -11.92 -24.40
CA THR A 325 -14.28 -10.56 -24.06
C THR A 325 -12.75 -10.42 -24.09
N GLU A 326 -12.07 -11.50 -24.46
CA GLU A 326 -10.62 -11.57 -24.54
C GLU A 326 -10.08 -10.94 -25.83
N LEU A 327 -8.82 -10.57 -25.78
CA LEU A 327 -8.04 -10.05 -26.92
C LEU A 327 -8.67 -8.81 -27.57
N ALA A 328 -9.40 -8.01 -26.78
CA ALA A 328 -10.05 -6.78 -27.28
C ALA A 328 -9.06 -5.63 -27.50
N GLY A 329 -7.83 -5.78 -27.03
CA GLY A 329 -6.84 -4.72 -27.02
C GLY A 329 -7.19 -3.56 -26.08
N VAL A 330 -6.35 -2.55 -26.03
CA VAL A 330 -6.63 -1.29 -25.32
C VAL A 330 -7.20 -0.30 -26.34
N ARG A 331 -8.47 0.11 -26.15
CA ARG A 331 -9.18 0.95 -27.11
C ARG A 331 -8.98 2.45 -26.92
N ASP A 332 -8.72 2.89 -25.69
CA ASP A 332 -8.59 4.31 -25.34
C ASP A 332 -7.25 4.63 -24.69
N ALA A 333 -6.74 5.83 -24.96
CA ALA A 333 -5.43 6.29 -24.49
C ALA A 333 -5.47 6.86 -23.06
N ALA A 334 -6.52 6.60 -22.29
CA ALA A 334 -6.62 7.12 -20.93
C ALA A 334 -5.80 6.27 -19.94
N VAL A 335 -5.08 6.95 -19.04
CA VAL A 335 -4.47 6.33 -17.87
C VAL A 335 -5.60 5.88 -16.94
N VAL A 336 -5.56 4.63 -16.51
CA VAL A 336 -6.53 4.09 -15.54
C VAL A 336 -5.85 3.84 -14.20
N GLN A 337 -6.64 3.74 -13.13
CA GLN A 337 -6.14 3.39 -11.81
C GLN A 337 -6.25 1.88 -11.59
N ALA A 338 -5.15 1.26 -11.20
CA ALA A 338 -5.07 -0.16 -10.90
C ALA A 338 -4.95 -0.36 -9.38
N GLY A 339 -5.89 -1.06 -8.77
CA GLY A 339 -5.85 -1.47 -7.38
C GLY A 339 -4.97 -2.70 -7.19
N ALA A 340 -4.37 -2.89 -6.02
CA ALA A 340 -3.64 -4.11 -5.71
C ALA A 340 -4.57 -5.33 -5.82
N GLY A 341 -4.14 -6.38 -6.53
CA GLY A 341 -4.87 -7.63 -6.61
C GLY A 341 -4.86 -8.35 -5.26
N SER A 342 -6.04 -8.56 -4.68
CA SER A 342 -6.19 -9.24 -3.39
C SER A 342 -6.48 -10.74 -3.52
N GLN A 343 -6.78 -11.21 -4.72
CA GLN A 343 -7.19 -12.57 -4.98
C GLN A 343 -6.03 -13.55 -4.91
N GLN A 344 -6.24 -14.68 -4.24
CA GLN A 344 -5.28 -15.76 -4.26
C GLN A 344 -5.31 -16.44 -5.64
N ILE A 345 -4.17 -16.46 -6.31
CA ILE A 345 -4.02 -17.17 -7.58
C ILE A 345 -3.29 -18.48 -7.33
N THR A 346 -3.78 -19.58 -7.87
CA THR A 346 -3.13 -20.89 -7.80
C THR A 346 -2.83 -21.41 -9.20
N LEU A 347 -1.75 -22.20 -9.34
CA LEU A 347 -1.45 -22.98 -10.55
C LEU A 347 -1.38 -24.45 -10.14
N ASP A 348 -2.23 -25.27 -10.76
CA ASP A 348 -2.35 -26.71 -10.49
C ASP A 348 -2.54 -27.04 -8.99
N GLY A 349 -3.31 -26.18 -8.30
CA GLY A 349 -3.60 -26.28 -6.88
C GLY A 349 -2.52 -25.73 -5.94
N ALA A 350 -1.34 -25.37 -6.44
CA ALA A 350 -0.30 -24.73 -5.64
C ALA A 350 -0.45 -23.20 -5.65
N PRO A 351 -0.25 -22.50 -4.52
CA PRO A 351 -0.26 -21.03 -4.47
C PRO A 351 0.80 -20.47 -5.43
N LEU A 352 0.37 -19.52 -6.26
CA LEU A 352 1.23 -18.83 -7.22
C LEU A 352 1.50 -17.39 -6.75
N SER A 353 2.77 -17.07 -6.48
CA SER A 353 3.16 -15.72 -6.10
C SER A 353 3.37 -14.89 -7.37
N LEU A 354 2.37 -14.08 -7.72
CA LEU A 354 2.42 -13.16 -8.85
C LEU A 354 2.14 -11.75 -8.36
N THR A 355 2.80 -10.75 -8.98
CA THR A 355 2.34 -9.37 -8.87
C THR A 355 1.11 -9.21 -9.75
N ALA A 356 -0.04 -8.91 -9.12
CA ALA A 356 -1.30 -8.74 -9.81
C ALA A 356 -1.97 -7.41 -9.43
N TYR A 357 -2.66 -6.81 -10.39
CA TYR A 357 -3.49 -5.64 -10.19
C TYR A 357 -4.92 -5.90 -10.64
N MET A 358 -5.87 -5.24 -10.00
CA MET A 358 -7.27 -5.23 -10.39
C MET A 358 -7.57 -3.94 -11.17
N ILE A 359 -8.04 -4.08 -12.41
CA ILE A 359 -8.49 -2.97 -13.24
C ILE A 359 -9.87 -3.34 -13.79
N ASP A 360 -10.88 -2.51 -13.54
CA ASP A 360 -12.26 -2.72 -14.00
C ASP A 360 -12.79 -4.14 -13.71
N GLY A 361 -12.49 -4.67 -12.52
CA GLY A 361 -12.93 -5.99 -12.08
C GLY A 361 -12.21 -7.18 -12.73
N ALA A 362 -11.11 -6.94 -13.45
CA ALA A 362 -10.29 -7.99 -14.06
C ALA A 362 -8.87 -8.01 -13.47
N ASN A 363 -8.32 -9.22 -13.32
CA ASN A 363 -6.94 -9.41 -12.90
C ASN A 363 -5.98 -9.15 -14.06
N TYR A 364 -5.00 -8.30 -13.80
CA TYR A 364 -3.84 -8.07 -14.65
C TYR A 364 -2.60 -8.57 -13.93
N VAL A 365 -1.86 -9.45 -14.56
CA VAL A 365 -0.67 -10.08 -13.99
C VAL A 365 0.57 -9.62 -14.75
N LYS A 366 1.68 -9.51 -14.05
CA LYS A 366 2.95 -9.21 -14.69
C LYS A 366 3.30 -10.32 -15.66
N LEU A 367 3.46 -9.96 -16.94
CA LEU A 367 3.61 -10.93 -18.04
C LEU A 367 4.76 -11.90 -17.77
N ARG A 368 5.93 -11.40 -17.38
CA ARG A 368 7.11 -12.24 -17.16
C ARG A 368 6.94 -13.20 -15.98
N ASP A 369 6.26 -12.78 -14.89
CA ASP A 369 6.05 -13.65 -13.73
C ASP A 369 5.16 -14.84 -14.08
N LEU A 370 4.07 -14.61 -14.85
CA LEU A 370 3.22 -15.70 -15.31
C LEU A 370 3.91 -16.57 -16.36
N ALA A 371 4.64 -15.96 -17.30
CA ALA A 371 5.40 -16.71 -18.32
C ALA A 371 6.46 -17.61 -17.66
N GLN A 372 7.15 -17.13 -16.64
CA GLN A 372 8.10 -17.93 -15.85
C GLN A 372 7.41 -19.10 -15.15
N ALA A 373 6.26 -18.86 -14.53
CA ALA A 373 5.52 -19.91 -13.84
C ALA A 373 5.01 -21.01 -14.78
N LEU A 374 4.72 -20.65 -16.04
CA LEU A 374 4.31 -21.58 -17.09
C LEU A 374 5.50 -22.17 -17.87
N ASP A 375 6.72 -21.76 -17.57
CA ASP A 375 7.93 -22.09 -18.34
C ASP A 375 7.77 -21.78 -19.84
N CYS A 376 7.28 -20.56 -20.15
CA CYS A 376 7.02 -20.06 -21.50
C CYS A 376 8.04 -19.00 -21.88
N GLY A 377 8.74 -19.18 -22.99
CA GLY A 377 9.73 -18.22 -23.50
C GLY A 377 9.12 -16.84 -23.76
N VAL A 378 9.87 -15.77 -23.44
CA VAL A 378 9.48 -14.37 -23.68
C VAL A 378 10.58 -13.65 -24.41
N THR A 379 10.22 -12.99 -25.51
CA THR A 379 11.12 -12.09 -26.24
C THR A 379 10.66 -10.65 -26.15
N TYR A 380 11.60 -9.73 -26.20
CA TYR A 380 11.34 -8.30 -26.24
C TYR A 380 12.27 -7.60 -27.22
N ASP A 381 11.70 -6.83 -28.13
CA ASP A 381 12.44 -5.98 -29.05
C ASP A 381 12.40 -4.52 -28.56
N PRO A 382 13.51 -3.95 -28.09
CA PRO A 382 13.55 -2.59 -27.58
C PRO A 382 13.33 -1.51 -28.64
N ALA A 383 13.54 -1.81 -29.93
CA ALA A 383 13.34 -0.86 -31.02
C ALA A 383 11.86 -0.66 -31.37
N THR A 384 11.09 -1.73 -31.33
CA THR A 384 9.65 -1.73 -31.65
C THR A 384 8.76 -1.85 -30.40
N GLN A 385 9.37 -2.12 -29.26
CA GLN A 385 8.70 -2.47 -27.98
C GLN A 385 7.85 -3.76 -28.09
N ALA A 386 8.03 -4.54 -29.14
CA ALA A 386 7.27 -5.76 -29.36
C ALA A 386 7.57 -6.83 -28.31
N VAL A 387 6.52 -7.51 -27.85
CA VAL A 387 6.57 -8.61 -26.87
C VAL A 387 6.14 -9.89 -27.56
N GLY A 388 7.00 -10.92 -27.55
CA GLY A 388 6.71 -12.25 -28.11
C GLY A 388 6.60 -13.30 -27.00
N LEU A 389 5.56 -14.11 -27.04
CA LEU A 389 5.47 -15.36 -26.30
C LEU A 389 5.87 -16.51 -27.19
N GLN A 390 6.70 -17.41 -26.67
CA GLN A 390 7.21 -18.59 -27.37
C GLN A 390 6.92 -19.84 -26.54
N PRO A 391 5.68 -20.37 -26.59
CA PRO A 391 5.26 -21.52 -25.79
C PRO A 391 6.12 -22.78 -25.96
N SER A 392 6.70 -22.98 -27.14
CA SER A 392 7.59 -24.11 -27.44
C SER A 392 9.00 -23.99 -26.85
N LEU A 393 9.36 -22.83 -26.27
CA LEU A 393 10.67 -22.60 -25.68
C LEU A 393 10.55 -22.42 -24.16
N PRO A 394 11.56 -22.84 -23.39
CA PRO A 394 11.58 -22.59 -21.96
C PRO A 394 11.72 -21.10 -21.66
N TYR A 395 11.31 -20.69 -20.46
CA TYR A 395 11.54 -19.33 -19.99
C TYR A 395 13.04 -19.12 -19.71
N GLU A 396 13.62 -18.12 -20.34
CA GLU A 396 15.00 -17.68 -20.07
C GLU A 396 14.97 -16.28 -19.43
N VAL A 397 15.83 -16.05 -18.40
CA VAL A 397 15.90 -14.80 -17.61
C VAL A 397 16.55 -13.66 -18.39
#